data_132ea1791e72c3860161f80c6eaaf261
#
_entry.id   132ea1791e72c3860161f80c6eaaf261
#
_cell.length_a   1.000
_cell.length_b   1.000
_cell.length_c   1.000
_cell.angle_alpha   90.00
_cell.angle_beta   90.00
_cell.angle_gamma   90.00
#
_symmetry.space_group_name_H-M   'P 1'
#
loop_
_entity.id
_entity.type
_entity.pdbx_description
1 polymer ?
#
loop_
_entity_poly.entity_id
_entity_poly.type
_entity_poly.pdbx_seq_one_letter_code
_entity_poly.pdbx_strand_id
1 'polypeptide(L)'
;GRGGNSLRQKTQEKKLRSKAILSSIILSASILMFAVVASENINTYHLPFNISYNSLSKPAQKQVDCLAQNIYHEAGHETKEGQIAVALVTLNRLASGNYGNDVCGVVNQKTNGMCQFSWVCQPFIATKSLTGTNNSLYNNIRDLAVYVIMNYDNMKDVTHGATYYHADYVNPGWGLPKTTQIGRHIFYKRYTDTQSMKKEIKI
;
A
#
# COMPACT_ATOMS: atom_id res chain seq x y z
N GLY A 1 -23.60 71.55 20.02
CA GLY A 1 -22.82 70.33 20.33
C GLY A 1 -23.45 69.04 19.88
N ARG A 2 -24.24 68.98 18.77
CA ARG A 2 -24.88 67.71 18.30
C ARG A 2 -24.18 67.02 17.09
N GLY A 3 -23.13 67.61 16.50
CA GLY A 3 -22.47 67.07 15.29
C GLY A 3 -21.35 66.07 15.54
N GLY A 4 -20.70 66.08 16.67
CA GLY A 4 -19.51 65.27 16.96
C GLY A 4 -19.78 63.78 17.21
N ASN A 5 -20.95 63.44 17.78
CA ASN A 5 -21.31 62.08 18.13
C ASN A 5 -21.67 61.21 16.88
N SER A 6 -22.30 61.81 15.88
CA SER A 6 -22.71 61.14 14.64
C SER A 6 -21.50 60.69 13.78
N LEU A 7 -20.48 61.54 13.69
CA LEU A 7 -19.24 61.23 12.94
C LEU A 7 -18.45 60.11 13.65
N ARG A 8 -18.39 60.11 14.97
CA ARG A 8 -17.69 59.11 15.75
C ARG A 8 -18.37 57.74 15.66
N GLN A 9 -19.71 57.71 15.64
CA GLN A 9 -20.48 56.47 15.46
C GLN A 9 -20.27 55.91 14.05
N LYS A 10 -20.34 56.72 13.00
CA LYS A 10 -20.09 56.23 11.61
C LYS A 10 -18.68 55.67 11.42
N THR A 11 -17.68 56.24 12.08
CA THR A 11 -16.30 55.75 12.03
C THR A 11 -16.14 54.44 12.74
N GLN A 12 -16.81 54.26 13.89
CA GLN A 12 -16.80 53.00 14.63
C GLN A 12 -17.53 51.89 13.87
N GLU A 13 -18.67 52.15 13.24
CA GLU A 13 -19.39 51.16 12.43
C GLU A 13 -18.56 50.75 11.19
N LYS A 14 -17.86 51.66 10.53
CA LYS A 14 -16.98 51.36 9.43
C LYS A 14 -15.82 50.44 9.87
N LYS A 15 -15.23 50.72 11.03
CA LYS A 15 -14.15 49.92 11.61
C LYS A 15 -14.61 48.52 12.03
N LEU A 16 -15.86 48.40 12.54
CA LEU A 16 -16.46 47.09 12.88
C LEU A 16 -16.75 46.25 11.61
N ARG A 17 -17.34 46.89 10.57
CA ARG A 17 -17.63 46.22 9.30
C ARG A 17 -16.35 45.72 8.61
N SER A 18 -15.29 46.54 8.61
CA SER A 18 -14.02 46.15 8.03
C SER A 18 -13.36 44.97 8.77
N LYS A 19 -13.45 44.91 10.10
CA LYS A 19 -12.98 43.80 10.91
C LYS A 19 -13.80 42.52 10.68
N ALA A 20 -15.13 42.63 10.53
CA ALA A 20 -16.00 41.49 10.24
C ALA A 20 -15.72 40.93 8.82
N ILE A 21 -15.49 41.78 7.84
CA ILE A 21 -15.12 41.34 6.49
C ILE A 21 -13.75 40.67 6.47
N LEU A 22 -12.76 41.23 7.17
CA LEU A 22 -11.43 40.63 7.27
C LEU A 22 -11.47 39.25 7.96
N SER A 23 -12.27 39.15 9.05
CA SER A 23 -12.45 37.87 9.77
C SER A 23 -13.13 36.80 8.91
N SER A 24 -14.13 37.17 8.09
CA SER A 24 -14.81 36.24 7.19
C SER A 24 -13.92 35.77 6.04
N ILE A 25 -13.04 36.64 5.51
CA ILE A 25 -12.06 36.30 4.47
C ILE A 25 -11.01 35.32 5.04
N ILE A 26 -10.52 35.56 6.26
CA ILE A 26 -9.54 34.67 6.91
C ILE A 26 -10.18 33.30 7.19
N LEU A 27 -11.43 33.27 7.64
CA LEU A 27 -12.15 32.02 7.92
C LEU A 27 -12.41 31.22 6.63
N SER A 28 -12.78 31.88 5.53
CA SER A 28 -12.98 31.23 4.23
C SER A 28 -11.67 30.73 3.63
N ALA A 29 -10.58 31.47 3.76
CA ALA A 29 -9.25 31.06 3.31
C ALA A 29 -8.71 29.85 4.10
N SER A 30 -8.95 29.79 5.42
CA SER A 30 -8.56 28.64 6.23
C SER A 30 -9.38 27.38 5.89
N ILE A 31 -10.68 27.52 5.60
CA ILE A 31 -11.53 26.39 5.17
C ILE A 31 -11.09 25.88 3.79
N LEU A 32 -10.73 26.79 2.84
CA LEU A 32 -10.16 26.37 1.56
C LEU A 32 -8.80 25.68 1.70
N MET A 33 -7.93 26.16 2.58
CA MET A 33 -6.65 25.49 2.86
C MET A 33 -6.84 24.09 3.47
N PHE A 34 -7.79 23.94 4.41
CA PHE A 34 -8.12 22.63 4.96
C PHE A 34 -8.72 21.68 3.91
N ALA A 35 -9.54 22.19 2.99
CA ALA A 35 -10.10 21.39 1.90
C ALA A 35 -9.03 20.94 0.90
N VAL A 36 -8.05 21.79 0.60
CA VAL A 36 -6.91 21.43 -0.28
C VAL A 36 -6.00 20.42 0.38
N VAL A 37 -5.68 20.57 1.67
CA VAL A 37 -4.85 19.59 2.41
C VAL A 37 -5.59 18.25 2.61
N ALA A 38 -6.93 18.27 2.75
CA ALA A 38 -7.72 17.05 2.83
C ALA A 38 -7.87 16.31 1.48
N SER A 39 -7.69 16.99 0.35
CA SER A 39 -7.75 16.37 -0.97
C SER A 39 -6.43 15.73 -1.42
N GLU A 40 -5.31 16.05 -0.77
CA GLU A 40 -4.00 15.43 -1.08
C GLU A 40 -3.82 14.02 -0.49
N ASN A 41 -4.77 13.54 0.33
CA ASN A 41 -4.76 12.17 0.86
C ASN A 41 -5.51 11.16 -0.03
N ILE A 42 -5.84 11.48 -1.26
CA ILE A 42 -6.22 10.45 -2.22
C ILE A 42 -4.91 9.83 -2.72
N ASN A 43 -4.58 8.70 -2.14
CA ASN A 43 -3.51 7.76 -2.49
C ASN A 43 -3.47 7.47 -4.01
N THR A 44 -3.07 8.43 -4.81
CA THR A 44 -2.53 8.18 -6.13
C THR A 44 -1.07 7.79 -5.91
N TYR A 45 -0.81 6.49 -5.81
CA TYR A 45 0.53 5.97 -6.03
C TYR A 45 0.90 6.31 -7.47
N HIS A 46 1.36 7.55 -7.69
CA HIS A 46 1.96 7.94 -8.96
C HIS A 46 3.27 7.14 -9.08
N LEU A 47 3.27 6.17 -9.98
CA LEU A 47 4.50 5.56 -10.45
C LEU A 47 5.39 6.70 -10.94
N PRO A 48 6.58 6.95 -10.35
CA PRO A 48 7.48 8.00 -10.79
C PRO A 48 7.98 7.76 -12.22
N PHE A 49 7.76 6.57 -12.77
CA PHE A 49 7.98 6.19 -14.16
C PHE A 49 6.71 5.53 -14.69
N ASN A 50 6.35 5.85 -15.91
CA ASN A 50 5.23 5.29 -16.66
C ASN A 50 5.55 3.83 -17.12
N ILE A 51 6.02 3.00 -16.18
CA ILE A 51 6.30 1.60 -16.45
C ILE A 51 4.98 0.85 -16.37
N SER A 52 4.39 0.58 -17.53
CA SER A 52 3.21 -0.27 -17.59
C SER A 52 3.62 -1.75 -17.64
N TYR A 53 2.73 -2.64 -17.19
CA TYR A 53 2.92 -4.08 -17.31
C TYR A 53 3.31 -4.51 -18.75
N ASN A 54 2.69 -3.91 -19.77
CA ASN A 54 2.92 -4.25 -21.17
C ASN A 54 4.30 -3.83 -21.70
N SER A 55 4.98 -2.89 -21.04
CA SER A 55 6.33 -2.47 -21.42
C SER A 55 7.43 -3.38 -20.84
N LEU A 56 7.06 -4.29 -19.93
CA LEU A 56 8.00 -5.24 -19.33
C LEU A 56 8.36 -6.38 -20.31
N SER A 57 9.57 -6.92 -20.13
CA SER A 57 9.98 -8.17 -20.81
C SER A 57 9.08 -9.34 -20.36
N LYS A 58 8.96 -10.38 -21.18
CA LYS A 58 8.14 -11.57 -20.83
C LYS A 58 8.58 -12.24 -19.53
N PRO A 59 9.88 -12.40 -19.22
CA PRO A 59 10.31 -12.89 -17.91
C PRO A 59 9.84 -12.00 -16.76
N ALA A 60 9.96 -10.66 -16.89
CA ALA A 60 9.50 -9.73 -15.87
C ALA A 60 7.97 -9.75 -15.70
N GLN A 61 7.20 -9.81 -16.79
CA GLN A 61 5.74 -9.99 -16.74
C GLN A 61 5.36 -11.23 -15.91
N LYS A 62 6.06 -12.35 -16.11
CA LYS A 62 5.84 -13.58 -15.35
C LYS A 62 6.04 -13.37 -13.84
N GLN A 63 7.08 -12.66 -13.43
CA GLN A 63 7.32 -12.35 -12.01
C GLN A 63 6.22 -11.46 -11.42
N VAL A 64 5.79 -10.45 -12.17
CA VAL A 64 4.66 -9.59 -11.81
C VAL A 64 3.37 -10.40 -11.67
N ASP A 65 3.08 -11.30 -12.60
CA ASP A 65 1.88 -12.14 -12.57
C ASP A 65 1.87 -13.05 -11.34
N CYS A 66 3.01 -13.64 -10.95
CA CYS A 66 3.12 -14.43 -9.73
C CYS A 66 2.79 -13.58 -8.49
N LEU A 67 3.34 -12.35 -8.38
CA LEU A 67 3.05 -11.46 -7.26
C LEU A 67 1.59 -11.01 -7.28
N ALA A 68 1.06 -10.64 -8.43
CA ALA A 68 -0.32 -10.19 -8.58
C ALA A 68 -1.32 -11.28 -8.20
N GLN A 69 -1.09 -12.53 -8.60
CA GLN A 69 -1.92 -13.67 -8.19
C GLN A 69 -1.86 -13.87 -6.67
N ASN A 70 -0.67 -13.76 -6.08
CA ASN A 70 -0.55 -13.89 -4.63
C ASN A 70 -1.32 -12.79 -3.89
N ILE A 71 -1.16 -11.53 -4.27
CA ILE A 71 -1.93 -10.41 -3.70
C ILE A 71 -3.44 -10.65 -3.86
N TYR A 72 -3.86 -11.08 -5.06
CA TYR A 72 -5.28 -11.29 -5.37
C TYR A 72 -5.93 -12.34 -4.47
N HIS A 73 -5.26 -13.49 -4.27
CA HIS A 73 -5.79 -14.57 -3.46
C HIS A 73 -5.70 -14.31 -1.96
N GLU A 74 -4.63 -13.65 -1.50
CA GLU A 74 -4.38 -13.42 -0.08
C GLU A 74 -5.02 -12.12 0.45
N ALA A 75 -5.09 -11.08 -0.37
CA ALA A 75 -5.47 -9.74 0.05
C ALA A 75 -6.35 -8.98 -0.97
N GLY A 76 -6.99 -9.67 -1.91
CA GLY A 76 -7.73 -9.02 -3.00
C GLY A 76 -8.84 -8.08 -2.53
N HIS A 77 -9.42 -8.35 -1.36
CA HIS A 77 -10.49 -7.54 -0.75
C HIS A 77 -10.01 -6.65 0.41
N GLU A 78 -8.70 -6.68 0.72
CA GLU A 78 -8.09 -5.81 1.71
C GLU A 78 -7.91 -4.38 1.16
N THR A 79 -7.63 -3.45 2.07
CA THR A 79 -7.22 -2.09 1.69
C THR A 79 -5.95 -2.11 0.83
N LYS A 80 -5.69 -1.03 0.11
CA LYS A 80 -4.46 -0.90 -0.68
C LYS A 80 -3.20 -1.12 0.17
N GLU A 81 -3.19 -0.62 1.41
CA GLU A 81 -2.08 -0.83 2.36
C GLU A 81 -1.93 -2.32 2.71
N GLY A 82 -3.04 -3.04 2.93
CA GLY A 82 -3.03 -4.49 3.18
C GLY A 82 -2.49 -5.27 1.99
N GLN A 83 -2.88 -4.89 0.77
CA GLN A 83 -2.35 -5.48 -0.47
C GLN A 83 -0.84 -5.25 -0.64
N ILE A 84 -0.37 -4.02 -0.35
CA ILE A 84 1.07 -3.68 -0.33
C ILE A 84 1.80 -4.52 0.72
N ALA A 85 1.24 -4.65 1.91
CA ALA A 85 1.84 -5.43 3.00
C ALA A 85 2.06 -6.90 2.62
N VAL A 86 1.09 -7.54 1.98
CA VAL A 86 1.22 -8.92 1.47
C VAL A 86 2.28 -9.00 0.36
N ALA A 87 2.32 -8.03 -0.55
CA ALA A 87 3.35 -7.95 -1.58
C ALA A 87 4.76 -7.82 -0.95
N LEU A 88 4.91 -6.94 0.03
CA LEU A 88 6.18 -6.73 0.74
C LEU A 88 6.66 -7.99 1.45
N VAL A 89 5.78 -8.77 2.11
CA VAL A 89 6.18 -10.06 2.69
C VAL A 89 6.77 -11.00 1.62
N THR A 90 6.17 -11.07 0.44
CA THR A 90 6.71 -11.89 -0.65
C THR A 90 8.10 -11.42 -1.08
N LEU A 91 8.30 -10.11 -1.21
CA LEU A 91 9.60 -9.55 -1.59
C LEU A 91 10.62 -9.63 -0.45
N ASN A 92 10.22 -9.47 0.81
CA ASN A 92 11.08 -9.70 1.98
C ASN A 92 11.59 -11.14 2.04
N ARG A 93 10.72 -12.11 1.74
CA ARG A 93 11.10 -13.52 1.61
C ARG A 93 12.14 -13.72 0.52
N LEU A 94 11.93 -13.11 -0.66
CA LEU A 94 12.91 -13.15 -1.74
C LEU A 94 14.23 -12.52 -1.32
N ALA A 95 14.21 -11.34 -0.73
CA ALA A 95 15.38 -10.60 -0.25
C ALA A 95 16.16 -11.38 0.83
N SER A 96 15.47 -12.17 1.67
CA SER A 96 16.12 -13.03 2.68
C SER A 96 16.89 -14.20 2.08
N GLY A 97 16.58 -14.61 0.84
CA GLY A 97 17.20 -15.73 0.16
C GLY A 97 16.81 -17.13 0.68
N ASN A 98 15.89 -17.20 1.67
CA ASN A 98 15.53 -18.46 2.33
C ASN A 98 14.30 -19.15 1.72
N TYR A 99 13.58 -18.49 0.81
CA TYR A 99 12.25 -18.95 0.35
C TYR A 99 12.19 -19.21 -1.16
N GLY A 100 13.11 -18.68 -1.92
CA GLY A 100 13.16 -18.84 -3.38
C GLY A 100 14.19 -17.92 -4.03
N ASN A 101 14.45 -18.13 -5.31
CA ASN A 101 15.45 -17.35 -6.08
C ASN A 101 14.82 -16.23 -6.91
N ASP A 102 13.51 -16.24 -7.08
CA ASP A 102 12.71 -15.23 -7.77
C ASP A 102 11.30 -15.16 -7.14
N VAL A 103 10.49 -14.21 -7.58
CA VAL A 103 9.14 -14.00 -7.03
C VAL A 103 8.26 -15.23 -7.21
N CYS A 104 8.29 -15.83 -8.40
CA CYS A 104 7.52 -17.04 -8.66
C CYS A 104 7.98 -18.22 -7.80
N GLY A 105 9.27 -18.35 -7.54
CA GLY A 105 9.83 -19.37 -6.65
C GLY A 105 9.35 -19.19 -5.22
N VAL A 106 9.30 -17.96 -4.71
CA VAL A 106 8.74 -17.66 -3.38
C VAL A 106 7.26 -17.99 -3.31
N VAL A 107 6.48 -17.57 -4.32
CA VAL A 107 5.02 -17.79 -4.33
C VAL A 107 4.68 -19.28 -4.42
N ASN A 108 5.41 -20.05 -5.24
CA ASN A 108 5.16 -21.47 -5.47
C ASN A 108 5.93 -22.39 -4.52
N GLN A 109 6.59 -21.82 -3.49
CA GLN A 109 7.38 -22.62 -2.54
C GLN A 109 6.52 -23.68 -1.84
N LYS A 110 7.10 -24.88 -1.73
CA LYS A 110 6.54 -25.99 -0.95
C LYS A 110 7.56 -26.47 0.08
N THR A 111 7.08 -26.75 1.29
CA THR A 111 7.87 -27.34 2.36
C THR A 111 7.16 -28.58 2.86
N ASN A 112 7.81 -29.73 2.81
CA ASN A 112 7.21 -31.02 3.17
C ASN A 112 5.88 -31.31 2.44
N GLY A 113 5.79 -30.95 1.16
CA GLY A 113 4.58 -31.15 0.35
C GLY A 113 3.47 -30.11 0.56
N MET A 114 3.60 -29.21 1.52
CA MET A 114 2.64 -28.15 1.80
C MET A 114 3.04 -26.86 1.09
N CYS A 115 2.08 -26.23 0.40
CA CYS A 115 2.29 -24.93 -0.23
C CYS A 115 2.41 -23.84 0.83
N GLN A 116 3.36 -22.93 0.62
CA GLN A 116 3.55 -21.76 1.49
C GLN A 116 2.31 -20.84 1.45
N PHE A 117 1.69 -20.71 0.30
CA PHE A 117 0.38 -20.08 0.10
C PHE A 117 -0.63 -21.17 -0.27
N SER A 118 -1.67 -21.32 0.53
CA SER A 118 -2.62 -22.46 0.44
C SER A 118 -3.31 -22.55 -0.91
N TRP A 119 -3.62 -21.41 -1.54
CA TRP A 119 -4.29 -21.34 -2.84
C TRP A 119 -3.48 -21.99 -3.97
N VAL A 120 -2.13 -22.01 -3.88
CA VAL A 120 -1.24 -22.66 -4.87
C VAL A 120 -1.44 -24.16 -4.93
N CYS A 121 -1.78 -24.81 -3.80
CA CYS A 121 -2.06 -26.25 -3.73
C CYS A 121 -3.53 -26.60 -4.00
N GLN A 122 -4.40 -25.63 -4.27
CA GLN A 122 -5.80 -25.88 -4.59
C GLN A 122 -5.97 -25.96 -6.11
N PRO A 123 -6.12 -27.13 -6.72
CA PRO A 123 -6.06 -27.31 -8.18
C PRO A 123 -7.07 -26.42 -8.94
N PHE A 124 -8.27 -26.28 -8.38
CA PHE A 124 -9.33 -25.48 -8.97
C PHE A 124 -9.00 -23.98 -9.01
N ILE A 125 -8.30 -23.47 -8.01
CA ILE A 125 -7.91 -22.06 -7.90
C ILE A 125 -6.64 -21.79 -8.72
N ALA A 126 -5.64 -22.65 -8.58
CA ALA A 126 -4.35 -22.52 -9.25
C ALA A 126 -4.44 -22.61 -10.77
N THR A 127 -5.40 -23.37 -11.31
CA THR A 127 -5.61 -23.52 -12.77
C THR A 127 -6.43 -22.38 -13.40
N LYS A 128 -7.15 -21.61 -12.59
CA LYS A 128 -7.91 -20.46 -13.09
C LYS A 128 -6.95 -19.30 -13.38
N SER A 129 -6.43 -19.26 -14.60
CA SER A 129 -5.65 -18.11 -15.06
C SER A 129 -6.48 -16.84 -14.97
N LEU A 130 -5.98 -15.88 -14.22
CA LEU A 130 -6.55 -14.53 -14.11
C LEU A 130 -5.97 -13.59 -15.18
N THR A 131 -4.93 -14.05 -15.89
CA THR A 131 -4.29 -13.33 -16.98
C THR A 131 -5.22 -13.29 -18.20
N GLY A 132 -5.43 -12.09 -18.75
CA GLY A 132 -6.32 -11.90 -19.89
C GLY A 132 -7.82 -11.80 -19.57
N THR A 133 -8.22 -11.79 -18.29
CA THR A 133 -9.60 -11.54 -17.89
C THR A 133 -9.87 -10.03 -17.85
N ASN A 134 -11.12 -9.63 -18.20
CA ASN A 134 -11.61 -8.26 -17.98
C ASN A 134 -11.90 -7.98 -16.50
N ASN A 135 -11.16 -8.61 -15.58
CA ASN A 135 -11.31 -8.43 -14.15
C ASN A 135 -10.58 -7.15 -13.73
N SER A 136 -11.31 -6.06 -13.54
CA SER A 136 -10.76 -4.76 -13.14
C SER A 136 -9.98 -4.82 -11.82
N LEU A 137 -10.46 -5.62 -10.85
CA LEU A 137 -9.75 -5.82 -9.58
C LEU A 137 -8.36 -6.46 -9.81
N TYR A 138 -8.30 -7.52 -10.61
CA TYR A 138 -7.02 -8.18 -10.91
C TYR A 138 -6.07 -7.25 -11.66
N ASN A 139 -6.56 -6.49 -12.64
CA ASN A 139 -5.75 -5.52 -13.37
C ASN A 139 -5.16 -4.44 -12.44
N ASN A 140 -5.96 -3.90 -11.54
CA ASN A 140 -5.48 -2.93 -10.53
C ASN A 140 -4.43 -3.54 -9.59
N ILE A 141 -4.60 -4.80 -9.20
CA ILE A 141 -3.63 -5.54 -8.38
C ILE A 141 -2.35 -5.82 -9.16
N ARG A 142 -2.43 -6.12 -10.44
CA ARG A 142 -1.27 -6.32 -11.31
C ARG A 142 -0.44 -5.04 -11.46
N ASP A 143 -1.10 -3.90 -11.64
CA ASP A 143 -0.43 -2.60 -11.67
C ASP A 143 0.21 -2.26 -10.32
N LEU A 144 -0.46 -2.64 -9.21
CA LEU A 144 0.14 -2.54 -7.89
C LEU A 144 1.37 -3.44 -7.73
N ALA A 145 1.34 -4.67 -8.26
CA ALA A 145 2.48 -5.58 -8.22
C ALA A 145 3.68 -5.00 -9.00
N VAL A 146 3.45 -4.40 -10.18
CA VAL A 146 4.50 -3.65 -10.92
C VAL A 146 5.07 -2.56 -10.02
N TYR A 147 4.20 -1.75 -9.40
CA TYR A 147 4.63 -0.66 -8.53
C TYR A 147 5.52 -1.15 -7.38
N VAL A 148 5.07 -2.15 -6.65
CA VAL A 148 5.79 -2.63 -5.45
C VAL A 148 7.14 -3.25 -5.84
N ILE A 149 7.21 -4.05 -6.91
CA ILE A 149 8.47 -4.65 -7.38
C ILE A 149 9.46 -3.56 -7.78
N MET A 150 9.03 -2.57 -8.58
CA MET A 150 9.91 -1.52 -9.09
C MET A 150 10.40 -0.55 -8.03
N ASN A 151 9.69 -0.42 -6.93
CA ASN A 151 10.02 0.54 -5.88
C ASN A 151 10.47 -0.12 -4.58
N TYR A 152 10.59 -1.45 -4.51
CA TYR A 152 10.86 -2.18 -3.27
C TYR A 152 12.04 -1.60 -2.47
N ASP A 153 13.15 -1.29 -3.13
CA ASP A 153 14.36 -0.78 -2.47
C ASP A 153 14.21 0.65 -1.91
N ASN A 154 13.26 1.42 -2.44
CA ASN A 154 13.05 2.82 -2.10
C ASN A 154 11.79 3.10 -1.29
N MET A 155 10.89 2.12 -1.18
CA MET A 155 9.65 2.31 -0.44
C MET A 155 9.81 1.93 1.03
N LYS A 156 9.07 2.64 1.90
CA LYS A 156 8.99 2.28 3.31
C LYS A 156 8.29 0.93 3.46
N ASP A 157 8.97 -0.03 4.07
CA ASP A 157 8.34 -1.32 4.41
C ASP A 157 7.41 -1.16 5.62
N VAL A 158 6.10 -1.10 5.34
CA VAL A 158 5.05 -0.99 6.35
C VAL A 158 4.92 -2.25 7.21
N THR A 159 5.53 -3.37 6.78
CA THR A 159 5.54 -4.64 7.54
C THR A 159 6.74 -4.78 8.48
N HIS A 160 7.69 -3.82 8.43
CA HIS A 160 8.93 -3.83 9.22
C HIS A 160 9.79 -5.07 9.02
N GLY A 161 9.90 -5.54 7.78
CA GLY A 161 10.69 -6.72 7.40
C GLY A 161 10.01 -8.05 7.72
N ALA A 162 8.67 -8.08 7.79
CA ALA A 162 7.95 -9.32 8.05
C ALA A 162 8.13 -10.32 6.90
N THR A 163 8.27 -11.59 7.26
CA THR A 163 8.31 -12.73 6.35
C THR A 163 7.17 -13.73 6.62
N TYR A 164 6.35 -13.49 7.66
CA TYR A 164 5.18 -14.28 8.04
C TYR A 164 3.98 -13.38 8.30
N TYR A 165 2.80 -13.88 8.01
CA TYR A 165 1.54 -13.28 8.44
C TYR A 165 0.45 -14.35 8.56
N HIS A 166 -0.57 -14.04 9.29
CA HIS A 166 -1.82 -14.79 9.34
C HIS A 166 -3.01 -13.86 9.56
N ALA A 167 -4.21 -14.33 9.26
CA ALA A 167 -5.42 -13.59 9.53
C ALA A 167 -5.67 -13.45 11.04
N ASP A 168 -6.25 -12.34 11.47
CA ASP A 168 -6.48 -11.96 12.88
C ASP A 168 -7.31 -12.97 13.68
N TYR A 169 -8.09 -13.82 13.00
CA TYR A 169 -8.92 -14.88 13.59
C TYR A 169 -8.21 -16.24 13.67
N VAL A 170 -6.94 -16.35 13.23
CA VAL A 170 -6.11 -17.54 13.29
C VAL A 170 -5.04 -17.38 14.37
N ASN A 171 -4.72 -18.44 15.10
CA ASN A 171 -3.59 -18.47 16.03
C ASN A 171 -2.68 -19.65 15.73
N PRO A 172 -1.64 -19.48 14.92
CA PRO A 172 -0.75 -20.58 14.52
C PRO A 172 0.27 -20.98 15.59
N GLY A 173 0.37 -20.24 16.71
CA GLY A 173 1.27 -20.56 17.81
C GLY A 173 2.77 -20.50 17.47
N TRP A 174 3.18 -19.71 16.49
CA TRP A 174 4.58 -19.68 15.99
C TRP A 174 5.61 -19.18 16.99
N GLY A 175 5.21 -18.40 18.01
CA GLY A 175 6.14 -17.75 18.94
C GLY A 175 7.08 -16.72 18.28
N LEU A 176 6.77 -16.26 17.08
CA LEU A 176 7.56 -15.25 16.36
C LEU A 176 7.25 -13.83 16.86
N PRO A 177 8.23 -12.91 16.84
CA PRO A 177 7.98 -11.51 17.15
C PRO A 177 6.98 -10.89 16.17
N LYS A 178 5.88 -10.33 16.71
CA LYS A 178 4.93 -9.52 15.96
C LYS A 178 5.58 -8.20 15.57
N THR A 179 5.43 -7.79 14.30
CA THR A 179 5.95 -6.50 13.80
C THR A 179 4.86 -5.46 13.71
N THR A 180 3.70 -5.80 13.13
CA THR A 180 2.57 -4.89 12.95
C THR A 180 1.28 -5.66 12.71
N GLN A 181 0.18 -4.92 12.61
CA GLN A 181 -1.10 -5.41 12.11
C GLN A 181 -1.65 -4.39 11.11
N ILE A 182 -2.05 -4.86 9.94
CA ILE A 182 -2.62 -4.05 8.85
C ILE A 182 -3.86 -4.78 8.35
N GLY A 183 -5.00 -4.10 8.37
CA GLY A 183 -6.29 -4.73 8.07
C GLY A 183 -6.51 -5.96 8.94
N ARG A 184 -6.84 -7.06 8.33
CA ARG A 184 -7.08 -8.34 9.03
C ARG A 184 -5.84 -9.25 9.11
N HIS A 185 -4.66 -8.76 8.77
CA HIS A 185 -3.41 -9.51 8.82
C HIS A 185 -2.52 -9.06 9.96
N ILE A 186 -1.97 -10.01 10.72
CA ILE A 186 -0.96 -9.82 11.76
C ILE A 186 0.37 -10.31 11.20
N PHE A 187 1.38 -9.45 11.20
CA PHE A 187 2.68 -9.67 10.57
C PHE A 187 3.74 -10.02 11.60
N TYR A 188 4.67 -10.91 11.20
CA TYR A 188 5.72 -11.45 12.06
C TYR A 188 7.03 -11.55 11.31
N LYS A 189 8.13 -11.54 12.07
CA LYS A 189 9.48 -11.60 11.55
C LYS A 189 10.26 -12.74 12.19
N ARG A 190 10.96 -13.52 11.39
CA ARG A 190 11.93 -14.46 11.90
C ARG A 190 13.29 -13.76 11.98
N TYR A 191 14.00 -13.89 13.11
CA TYR A 191 15.28 -13.22 13.33
C TYR A 191 16.34 -13.57 12.27
N THR A 192 16.39 -14.84 11.84
CA THR A 192 17.33 -15.32 10.82
C THR A 192 17.10 -14.69 9.44
N ASP A 193 15.87 -14.30 9.11
CA ASP A 193 15.54 -13.71 7.82
C ASP A 193 16.07 -12.27 7.72
N THR A 194 16.28 -11.60 8.85
CA THR A 194 16.72 -10.20 8.90
C THR A 194 18.20 -10.02 8.56
N GLN A 195 19.04 -11.01 8.87
CA GLN A 195 20.48 -10.90 8.68
C GLN A 195 20.90 -10.99 7.21
N SER A 196 20.04 -11.51 6.34
CA SER A 196 20.29 -11.73 4.91
C SER A 196 19.61 -10.73 3.97
N MET A 197 18.80 -9.78 4.47
CA MET A 197 18.05 -8.81 3.66
C MET A 197 18.91 -7.74 2.99
N LYS A 198 19.88 -8.14 2.17
CA LYS A 198 20.70 -7.22 1.36
C LYS A 198 20.69 -7.57 -0.14
N LYS A 199 19.78 -8.41 -0.57
CA LYS A 199 19.77 -8.86 -1.96
C LYS A 199 18.90 -7.92 -2.80
N GLU A 200 19.53 -7.24 -3.75
CA GLU A 200 18.85 -6.50 -4.81
C GLU A 200 17.85 -7.41 -5.54
N ILE A 201 16.60 -7.00 -5.65
CA ILE A 201 15.58 -7.75 -6.40
C ILE A 201 15.77 -7.45 -7.88
N LYS A 202 16.26 -8.44 -8.61
CA LYS A 202 16.36 -8.41 -10.08
C LYS A 202 15.18 -9.15 -10.69
N ILE A 203 14.48 -8.48 -11.61
CA ILE A 203 13.38 -9.04 -12.41
C ILE A 203 13.71 -8.95 -13.89
#